data_62282be61fe88a7abf472c56b5bc6b90
#
_entry.id   62282be61fe88a7abf472c56b5bc6b90
#
_cell.length_a   1.000
_cell.length_b   1.000
_cell.length_c   1.000
_cell.angle_alpha   90.00
_cell.angle_beta   90.00
_cell.angle_gamma   90.00
#
_symmetry.space_group_name_H-M   'P 1'
#
loop_
_entity.id
_entity.type
_entity.pdbx_description
1 polymer ?
#
loop_
_entity_poly.entity_id
_entity_poly.type
_entity_poly.pdbx_seq_one_letter_code
_entity_poly.pdbx_strand_id
1 'polypeptide(L)'
;MSCGQRSQVALGLILAQDPDLLILDDFSMGLDPGYRRLFIDYLREYAKSANKTIFTTSHIIQDMERLIDDVLIMDYNRVLAQCPVDEFMTNFKQFSFELENEKVDLKKEEFVHNIEKVRNKVELYTYESQNFVEEFLAKNGIGYKNLKQIPMQLEDAFIGLTGKY
;
A
#
# COMPACT_ATOMS: atom_id res chain seq x y z
N MET A 1 5.87 -33.81 3.18
CA MET A 1 6.22 -32.40 2.90
C MET A 1 5.17 -31.48 3.51
N SER A 2 5.59 -30.46 4.25
CA SER A 2 4.70 -29.40 4.73
C SER A 2 4.14 -28.56 3.55
N CYS A 3 3.13 -27.72 3.81
CA CYS A 3 2.58 -26.81 2.79
C CYS A 3 3.69 -25.91 2.24
N GLY A 4 4.47 -25.28 3.12
CA GLY A 4 5.58 -24.43 2.72
C GLY A 4 6.66 -25.14 1.90
N GLN A 5 7.01 -26.40 2.24
CA GLN A 5 7.95 -27.17 1.43
C GLN A 5 7.43 -27.48 0.02
N ARG A 6 6.12 -27.71 -0.13
CA ARG A 6 5.48 -27.91 -1.44
C ARG A 6 5.54 -26.61 -2.27
N SER A 7 5.24 -25.47 -1.65
CA SER A 7 5.35 -24.17 -2.32
C SER A 7 6.77 -23.88 -2.79
N GLN A 8 7.78 -24.17 -1.98
CA GLN A 8 9.19 -24.01 -2.36
C GLN A 8 9.56 -24.87 -3.57
N VAL A 9 9.16 -26.14 -3.59
CA VAL A 9 9.42 -27.03 -4.73
C VAL A 9 8.69 -26.55 -5.98
N ALA A 10 7.42 -26.14 -5.85
CA ALA A 10 6.65 -25.63 -6.98
C ALA A 10 7.30 -24.38 -7.59
N LEU A 11 7.69 -23.42 -6.74
CA LEU A 11 8.40 -22.21 -7.20
C LEU A 11 9.75 -22.54 -7.87
N GLY A 12 10.52 -23.46 -7.29
CA GLY A 12 11.76 -23.93 -7.89
C GLY A 12 11.55 -24.56 -9.30
N LEU A 13 10.50 -25.35 -9.47
CA LEU A 13 10.14 -25.94 -10.77
C LEU A 13 9.69 -24.90 -11.80
N ILE A 14 8.97 -23.87 -11.39
CA ILE A 14 8.56 -22.77 -12.27
C ILE A 14 9.79 -21.98 -12.72
N LEU A 15 10.65 -21.60 -11.79
CA LEU A 15 11.86 -20.84 -12.08
C LEU A 15 12.87 -21.62 -12.95
N ALA A 16 12.94 -22.94 -12.78
CA ALA A 16 13.78 -23.80 -13.60
C ALA A 16 13.37 -23.85 -15.08
N GLN A 17 12.14 -23.45 -15.43
CA GLN A 17 11.67 -23.34 -16.80
C GLN A 17 12.11 -22.03 -17.49
N ASP A 18 12.68 -21.11 -16.73
CA ASP A 18 13.16 -19.80 -17.17
C ASP A 18 12.13 -18.99 -18.03
N PRO A 19 10.87 -18.85 -17.58
CA PRO A 19 9.84 -18.19 -18.36
C PRO A 19 10.09 -16.67 -18.47
N ASP A 20 9.61 -16.04 -19.55
CA ASP A 20 9.68 -14.58 -19.71
C ASP A 20 8.63 -13.84 -18.85
N LEU A 21 7.52 -14.52 -18.55
CA LEU A 21 6.45 -14.01 -17.68
C LEU A 21 6.14 -15.02 -16.58
N LEU A 22 6.24 -14.59 -15.34
CA LEU A 22 5.77 -15.33 -14.18
C LEU A 22 4.44 -14.76 -13.71
N ILE A 23 3.44 -15.62 -13.51
CA ILE A 23 2.18 -15.26 -12.88
C ILE A 23 2.10 -16.00 -11.55
N LEU A 24 2.13 -15.25 -10.44
CA LEU A 24 2.20 -15.78 -9.09
C LEU A 24 1.00 -15.27 -8.28
N ASP A 25 0.08 -16.17 -7.97
CA ASP A 25 -1.07 -15.84 -7.14
C ASP A 25 -0.78 -16.20 -5.68
N ASP A 26 -0.64 -15.16 -4.85
CA ASP A 26 -0.42 -15.26 -3.41
C ASP A 26 0.67 -16.27 -2.99
N PHE A 27 1.76 -16.29 -3.77
CA PHE A 27 2.81 -17.32 -3.74
C PHE A 27 3.48 -17.46 -2.37
N SER A 28 3.46 -16.41 -1.57
CA SER A 28 4.12 -16.38 -0.26
C SER A 28 3.28 -16.99 0.86
N MET A 29 2.02 -17.35 0.58
CA MET A 29 1.12 -17.97 1.55
C MET A 29 1.66 -19.32 2.03
N GLY A 30 1.71 -19.49 3.35
CA GLY A 30 2.21 -20.71 3.98
C GLY A 30 3.73 -20.85 4.05
N LEU A 31 4.48 -19.88 3.55
CA LEU A 31 5.92 -19.76 3.80
C LEU A 31 6.17 -19.11 5.18
N ASP A 32 7.17 -19.57 5.90
CA ASP A 32 7.61 -18.85 7.08
C ASP A 32 8.29 -17.52 6.69
N PRO A 33 8.35 -16.54 7.61
CA PRO A 33 8.85 -15.20 7.29
C PRO A 33 10.28 -15.17 6.71
N GLY A 34 11.14 -16.07 7.14
CA GLY A 34 12.52 -16.14 6.67
C GLY A 34 12.61 -16.61 5.21
N TYR A 35 11.92 -17.70 4.88
CA TYR A 35 11.86 -18.20 3.50
C TYR A 35 11.11 -17.24 2.59
N ARG A 36 10.04 -16.61 3.06
CA ARG A 36 9.29 -15.61 2.29
C ARG A 36 10.19 -14.47 1.85
N ARG A 37 10.96 -13.90 2.79
CA ARG A 37 11.92 -12.84 2.48
C ARG A 37 12.97 -13.27 1.47
N LEU A 38 13.55 -14.45 1.66
CA LEU A 38 14.53 -15.02 0.73
C LEU A 38 13.97 -15.15 -0.69
N PHE A 39 12.73 -15.62 -0.82
CA PHE A 39 12.08 -15.76 -2.13
C PHE A 39 11.82 -14.42 -2.80
N ILE A 40 11.38 -13.42 -2.06
CA ILE A 40 11.15 -12.07 -2.58
C ILE A 40 12.45 -11.48 -3.11
N ASP A 41 13.52 -11.56 -2.34
CA ASP A 41 14.83 -11.06 -2.75
C ASP A 41 15.33 -11.80 -4.00
N TYR A 42 15.15 -13.11 -4.07
CA TYR A 42 15.49 -13.91 -5.24
C TYR A 42 14.67 -13.56 -6.48
N LEU A 43 13.34 -13.42 -6.35
CA LEU A 43 12.45 -13.05 -7.45
C LEU A 43 12.80 -11.66 -8.01
N ARG A 44 13.12 -10.72 -7.13
CA ARG A 44 13.55 -9.38 -7.53
C ARG A 44 14.85 -9.42 -8.34
N GLU A 45 15.83 -10.18 -7.88
CA GLU A 45 17.09 -10.34 -8.58
C GLU A 45 16.90 -11.06 -9.92
N TYR A 46 16.11 -12.14 -9.94
CA TYR A 46 15.77 -12.87 -11.14
C TYR A 46 15.08 -11.98 -12.19
N ALA A 47 14.09 -11.20 -11.80
CA ALA A 47 13.40 -10.28 -12.70
C ALA A 47 14.37 -9.28 -13.34
N LYS A 48 15.25 -8.67 -12.53
CA LYS A 48 16.20 -7.65 -13.00
C LYS A 48 17.33 -8.21 -13.85
N SER A 49 17.97 -9.30 -13.41
CA SER A 49 19.13 -9.87 -14.09
C SER A 49 18.78 -10.54 -15.41
N ALA A 50 17.60 -11.14 -15.52
CA ALA A 50 17.13 -11.88 -16.69
C ALA A 50 16.11 -11.09 -17.53
N ASN A 51 15.82 -9.82 -17.20
CA ASN A 51 14.81 -8.98 -17.85
C ASN A 51 13.44 -9.68 -17.98
N LYS A 52 12.98 -10.27 -16.88
CA LYS A 52 11.72 -11.02 -16.78
C LYS A 52 10.60 -10.16 -16.23
N THR A 53 9.37 -10.49 -16.56
CA THR A 53 8.17 -9.88 -16.02
C THR A 53 7.55 -10.76 -14.95
N ILE A 54 7.23 -10.19 -13.80
CA ILE A 54 6.50 -10.88 -12.72
C ILE A 54 5.18 -10.16 -12.51
N PHE A 55 4.07 -10.89 -12.70
CA PHE A 55 2.74 -10.45 -12.32
C PHE A 55 2.33 -11.23 -11.07
N THR A 56 2.13 -10.54 -9.94
CA THR A 56 1.81 -11.20 -8.68
C THR A 56 0.63 -10.56 -7.97
N THR A 57 -0.17 -11.38 -7.29
CA THR A 57 -1.13 -10.94 -6.29
C THR A 57 -0.60 -11.26 -4.90
N SER A 58 -0.96 -10.46 -3.92
CA SER A 58 -0.68 -10.75 -2.51
C SER A 58 -1.62 -9.99 -1.58
N HIS A 59 -1.92 -10.61 -0.45
CA HIS A 59 -2.55 -9.95 0.69
C HIS A 59 -1.52 -9.49 1.76
N ILE A 60 -0.24 -9.80 1.57
CA ILE A 60 0.85 -9.40 2.46
C ILE A 60 1.62 -8.24 1.80
N ILE A 61 1.10 -7.04 1.97
CA ILE A 61 1.55 -5.84 1.25
C ILE A 61 2.98 -5.46 1.61
N GLN A 62 3.38 -5.63 2.87
CA GLN A 62 4.75 -5.35 3.34
C GLN A 62 5.83 -6.09 2.55
N ASP A 63 5.52 -7.30 2.10
CA ASP A 63 6.45 -8.09 1.30
C ASP A 63 6.54 -7.56 -0.14
N MET A 64 5.44 -7.04 -0.67
CA MET A 64 5.35 -6.56 -2.05
C MET A 64 6.15 -5.29 -2.27
N GLU A 65 6.20 -4.38 -1.32
CA GLU A 65 6.95 -3.12 -1.41
C GLU A 65 8.41 -3.30 -1.86
N ARG A 66 8.99 -4.48 -1.59
CA ARG A 66 10.35 -4.81 -2.00
C ARG A 66 10.46 -5.42 -3.39
N LEU A 67 9.38 -5.99 -3.90
CA LEU A 67 9.39 -6.79 -5.13
C LEU A 67 8.90 -5.99 -6.33
N ILE A 68 7.88 -5.16 -6.15
CA ILE A 68 7.11 -4.58 -7.24
C ILE A 68 7.68 -3.22 -7.70
N ASP A 69 7.59 -2.97 -9.00
CA ASP A 69 7.88 -1.67 -9.62
C ASP A 69 6.57 -0.89 -9.86
N ASP A 70 5.49 -1.59 -10.21
CA ASP A 70 4.16 -1.03 -10.47
C ASP A 70 3.11 -1.64 -9.56
N VAL A 71 2.08 -0.87 -9.25
CA VAL A 71 0.95 -1.30 -8.42
C VAL A 71 -0.36 -1.15 -9.16
N LEU A 72 -1.24 -2.15 -9.01
CA LEU A 72 -2.64 -2.09 -9.40
C LEU A 72 -3.50 -2.43 -8.17
N ILE A 73 -4.13 -1.40 -7.59
CA ILE A 73 -5.00 -1.54 -6.41
C ILE A 73 -6.45 -1.62 -6.86
N MET A 74 -7.13 -2.68 -6.44
CA MET A 74 -8.52 -2.94 -6.81
C MET A 74 -9.40 -3.02 -5.56
N ASP A 75 -10.62 -2.49 -5.66
CA ASP A 75 -11.65 -2.64 -4.66
C ASP A 75 -13.02 -2.76 -5.34
N TYR A 76 -13.82 -3.77 -4.94
CA TYR A 76 -15.19 -4.02 -5.43
C TYR A 76 -15.41 -3.71 -6.91
N ASN A 77 -14.71 -4.41 -7.79
CA ASN A 77 -14.86 -4.31 -9.26
C ASN A 77 -14.39 -3.00 -9.90
N ARG A 78 -13.60 -2.20 -9.22
CA ARG A 78 -12.97 -1.01 -9.80
C ARG A 78 -11.50 -0.94 -9.46
N VAL A 79 -10.72 -0.36 -10.36
CA VAL A 79 -9.33 -0.01 -10.12
C VAL A 79 -9.30 1.32 -9.37
N LEU A 80 -8.63 1.35 -8.23
CA LEU A 80 -8.44 2.55 -7.42
C LEU A 80 -7.14 3.28 -7.77
N ALA A 81 -6.08 2.53 -8.06
CA ALA A 81 -4.80 3.06 -8.50
C ALA A 81 -4.13 2.08 -9.47
N GLN A 82 -3.44 2.64 -10.47
CA GLN A 82 -2.59 1.90 -11.41
C GLN A 82 -1.45 2.82 -11.84
N CYS A 83 -0.28 2.65 -11.25
CA CYS A 83 0.88 3.50 -11.49
C CYS A 83 2.15 2.86 -10.92
N PRO A 84 3.34 3.40 -11.20
CA PRO A 84 4.57 3.08 -10.48
C PRO A 84 4.40 3.28 -8.97
N VAL A 85 4.98 2.36 -8.18
CA VAL A 85 4.90 2.43 -6.70
C VAL A 85 5.44 3.74 -6.17
N ASP A 86 6.58 4.21 -6.69
CA ASP A 86 7.19 5.47 -6.26
C ASP A 86 6.29 6.68 -6.54
N GLU A 87 5.57 6.67 -7.67
CA GLU A 87 4.58 7.69 -7.99
C GLU A 87 3.39 7.65 -7.03
N PHE A 88 2.86 6.46 -6.75
CA PHE A 88 1.78 6.28 -5.78
C PHE A 88 2.17 6.80 -4.41
N MET A 89 3.33 6.38 -3.89
CA MET A 89 3.82 6.76 -2.57
C MET A 89 4.18 8.25 -2.44
N THR A 90 4.56 8.89 -3.54
CA THR A 90 4.84 10.33 -3.58
C THR A 90 3.57 11.16 -3.59
N ASN A 91 2.56 10.73 -4.35
CA ASN A 91 1.35 11.49 -4.58
C ASN A 91 0.27 11.26 -3.53
N PHE A 92 0.12 10.03 -3.04
CA PHE A 92 -0.83 9.71 -1.98
C PHE A 92 -0.23 10.00 -0.61
N LYS A 93 -0.92 10.75 0.23
CA LYS A 93 -0.37 11.32 1.47
C LYS A 93 -1.28 11.06 2.66
N GLN A 94 -0.64 10.91 3.81
CA GLN A 94 -1.29 10.87 5.11
C GLN A 94 -0.94 12.14 5.89
N PHE A 95 -1.96 12.83 6.38
CA PHE A 95 -1.81 13.95 7.30
C PHE A 95 -2.35 13.59 8.67
N SER A 96 -1.61 13.95 9.71
CA SER A 96 -2.07 13.83 11.10
C SER A 96 -2.17 15.21 11.71
N PHE A 97 -3.28 15.47 12.43
CA PHE A 97 -3.52 16.70 13.17
C PHE A 97 -4.43 16.44 14.38
N GLU A 98 -4.52 17.42 15.25
CA GLU A 98 -5.39 17.39 16.42
C GLU A 98 -6.47 18.45 16.31
N LEU A 99 -7.74 18.06 16.46
CA LEU A 99 -8.85 19.01 16.53
C LEU A 99 -8.84 19.77 17.86
N GLU A 100 -9.05 21.07 17.81
CA GLU A 100 -9.23 21.88 19.02
C GLU A 100 -10.56 21.57 19.75
N ASN A 101 -11.55 21.10 19.00
CA ASN A 101 -12.83 20.65 19.54
C ASN A 101 -13.11 19.21 19.07
N GLU A 102 -13.09 18.28 20.01
CA GLU A 102 -13.32 16.84 19.75
C GLU A 102 -14.72 16.55 19.15
N LYS A 103 -15.69 17.45 19.35
CA LYS A 103 -17.07 17.27 18.86
C LYS A 103 -17.23 17.61 17.36
N VAL A 104 -16.20 18.17 16.72
CA VAL A 104 -16.25 18.46 15.28
C VAL A 104 -16.30 17.15 14.52
N ASP A 105 -17.31 17.01 13.67
CA ASP A 105 -17.45 15.90 12.74
C ASP A 105 -16.85 16.31 11.40
N LEU A 106 -15.85 15.57 10.95
CA LEU A 106 -15.21 15.76 9.65
C LEU A 106 -15.98 14.95 8.62
N LYS A 107 -16.71 15.64 7.77
CA LYS A 107 -17.37 14.96 6.64
C LYS A 107 -16.33 14.52 5.62
N LYS A 108 -16.55 13.32 5.08
CA LYS A 108 -15.73 12.83 3.97
C LYS A 108 -16.08 13.61 2.72
N GLU A 109 -15.16 14.45 2.28
CA GLU A 109 -15.24 15.19 1.03
C GLU A 109 -14.67 14.35 -0.13
N GLU A 110 -14.91 14.75 -1.37
CA GLU A 110 -14.50 14.01 -2.57
C GLU A 110 -12.98 13.77 -2.67
N PHE A 111 -12.19 14.73 -2.21
CA PHE A 111 -10.73 14.65 -2.19
C PHE A 111 -10.16 13.80 -1.05
N VAL A 112 -10.99 13.38 -0.11
CA VAL A 112 -10.58 12.59 1.05
C VAL A 112 -10.91 11.13 0.83
N HIS A 113 -9.87 10.30 0.74
CA HIS A 113 -10.04 8.86 0.55
C HIS A 113 -10.42 8.15 1.85
N ASN A 114 -9.78 8.53 2.97
CA ASN A 114 -10.12 8.02 4.28
C ASN A 114 -9.89 9.07 5.37
N ILE A 115 -10.66 8.97 6.46
CA ILE A 115 -10.47 9.73 7.70
C ILE A 115 -10.58 8.76 8.86
N GLU A 116 -9.55 8.73 9.68
CA GLU A 116 -9.55 8.02 10.95
C GLU A 116 -9.51 9.04 12.08
N LYS A 117 -10.47 8.95 13.00
CA LYS A 117 -10.55 9.86 14.13
C LYS A 117 -10.62 9.08 15.42
N VAL A 118 -9.66 9.36 16.30
CA VAL A 118 -9.62 8.81 17.67
C VAL A 118 -9.57 9.99 18.64
N ARG A 119 -10.70 10.29 19.28
CA ARG A 119 -10.89 11.50 20.10
C ARG A 119 -10.64 12.77 19.28
N ASN A 120 -9.61 13.55 19.63
CA ASN A 120 -9.21 14.76 18.93
C ASN A 120 -8.16 14.51 17.83
N LYS A 121 -7.48 13.36 17.83
CA LYS A 121 -6.49 13.03 16.82
C LYS A 121 -7.16 12.55 15.54
N VAL A 122 -6.76 13.14 14.40
CA VAL A 122 -7.26 12.82 13.07
C VAL A 122 -6.11 12.37 12.18
N GLU A 123 -6.35 11.33 11.41
CA GLU A 123 -5.51 10.89 10.29
C GLU A 123 -6.34 10.96 9.02
N LEU A 124 -5.85 11.71 8.04
CA LEU A 124 -6.54 12.02 6.78
C LEU A 124 -5.67 11.56 5.61
N TYR A 125 -6.28 10.84 4.68
CA TYR A 125 -5.61 10.28 3.50
C TYR A 125 -6.14 10.93 2.22
N THR A 126 -5.22 11.45 1.40
CA THR A 126 -5.57 12.25 0.21
C THR A 126 -4.41 12.32 -0.79
N TYR A 127 -4.73 12.67 -2.05
CA TYR A 127 -3.72 13.07 -3.04
C TYR A 127 -3.37 14.56 -2.97
N GLU A 128 -4.08 15.34 -2.17
CA GLU A 128 -3.89 16.77 -2.08
C GLU A 128 -2.63 17.19 -1.31
N SER A 129 -2.24 18.46 -1.47
CA SER A 129 -1.10 19.03 -0.74
C SER A 129 -1.48 19.44 0.68
N GLN A 130 -0.48 19.62 1.55
CA GLN A 130 -0.69 20.13 2.89
C GLN A 130 -1.39 21.50 2.88
N ASN A 131 -0.98 22.41 1.98
CA ASN A 131 -1.60 23.72 1.86
C ASN A 131 -3.09 23.62 1.53
N PHE A 132 -3.48 22.67 0.65
CA PHE A 132 -4.88 22.42 0.34
C PHE A 132 -5.67 21.96 1.57
N VAL A 133 -5.10 21.06 2.35
CA VAL A 133 -5.73 20.57 3.60
C VAL A 133 -5.88 21.71 4.62
N GLU A 134 -4.87 22.57 4.77
CA GLU A 134 -4.91 23.77 5.64
C GLU A 134 -6.01 24.75 5.21
N GLU A 135 -6.09 25.05 3.92
CA GLU A 135 -7.14 25.93 3.36
C GLU A 135 -8.54 25.34 3.57
N PHE A 136 -8.69 24.03 3.36
CA PHE A 136 -9.95 23.33 3.60
C PHE A 136 -10.39 23.42 5.06
N LEU A 137 -9.48 23.15 6.00
CA LEU A 137 -9.78 23.24 7.45
C LEU A 137 -10.15 24.67 7.83
N ALA A 138 -9.39 25.66 7.36
CA ALA A 138 -9.66 27.07 7.64
C ALA A 138 -11.01 27.53 7.06
N LYS A 139 -11.33 27.18 5.81
CA LYS A 139 -12.59 27.52 5.14
C LYS A 139 -13.82 26.97 5.86
N ASN A 140 -13.68 25.80 6.47
CA ASN A 140 -14.77 25.16 7.22
C ASN A 140 -14.78 25.56 8.71
N GLY A 141 -13.92 26.49 9.14
CA GLY A 141 -13.85 26.94 10.53
C GLY A 141 -13.40 25.85 11.51
N ILE A 142 -12.63 24.87 11.03
CA ILE A 142 -12.13 23.75 11.83
C ILE A 142 -10.82 24.17 12.50
N GLY A 143 -10.84 24.39 13.82
CA GLY A 143 -9.65 24.65 14.59
C GLY A 143 -8.82 23.37 14.80
N TYR A 144 -7.53 23.48 14.46
CA TYR A 144 -6.60 22.33 14.54
C TYR A 144 -5.22 22.76 15.04
N LYS A 145 -4.43 21.76 15.48
CA LYS A 145 -3.02 21.91 15.88
C LYS A 145 -2.19 20.76 15.33
N ASN A 146 -0.88 21.01 15.24
CA ASN A 146 0.11 19.98 14.94
C ASN A 146 -0.12 19.26 13.60
N LEU A 147 -0.64 19.96 12.58
CA LEU A 147 -0.79 19.37 11.25
C LEU A 147 0.59 19.04 10.67
N LYS A 148 0.75 17.79 10.27
CA LYS A 148 1.97 17.30 9.64
C LYS A 148 1.68 16.14 8.69
N GLN A 149 2.46 16.04 7.63
CA GLN A 149 2.48 14.86 6.79
C GLN A 149 3.23 13.74 7.52
N ILE A 150 2.66 12.53 7.48
CA ILE A 150 3.24 11.32 8.09
C ILE A 150 3.83 10.47 6.97
N PRO A 151 5.08 10.01 7.09
CA PRO A 151 5.62 8.99 6.20
C PRO A 151 4.78 7.71 6.29
N MET A 152 4.45 7.13 5.14
CA MET A 152 3.70 5.90 5.03
C MET A 152 4.54 4.79 4.43
N GLN A 153 4.23 3.54 4.78
CA GLN A 153 4.59 2.35 4.02
C GLN A 153 3.47 2.02 3.03
N LEU A 154 3.74 1.16 2.07
CA LEU A 154 2.74 0.76 1.06
C LEU A 154 1.46 0.18 1.69
N GLU A 155 1.60 -0.53 2.81
CA GLU A 155 0.46 -1.07 3.56
C GLU A 155 -0.44 0.04 4.14
N ASP A 156 0.15 1.09 4.74
CA ASP A 156 -0.60 2.23 5.26
C ASP A 156 -1.34 2.97 4.13
N ALA A 157 -0.65 3.15 2.99
CA ALA A 157 -1.23 3.79 1.82
C ALA A 157 -2.39 2.95 1.24
N PHE A 158 -2.25 1.63 1.19
CA PHE A 158 -3.33 0.73 0.76
C PHE A 158 -4.56 0.82 1.68
N ILE A 159 -4.35 0.79 3.00
CA ILE A 159 -5.43 0.92 4.00
C ILE A 159 -6.11 2.29 3.84
N GLY A 160 -5.32 3.36 3.75
CA GLY A 160 -5.83 4.70 3.56
C GLY A 160 -6.63 4.89 2.26
N LEU A 161 -6.21 4.25 1.16
CA LEU A 161 -6.89 4.34 -0.13
C LEU A 161 -8.19 3.52 -0.15
N THR A 162 -8.19 2.32 0.42
CA THR A 162 -9.36 1.41 0.41
C THR A 162 -10.36 1.74 1.51
N GLY A 163 -9.95 2.44 2.58
CA GLY A 163 -10.81 2.75 3.72
C GLY A 163 -11.24 1.50 4.51
N LYS A 164 -10.45 0.42 4.42
CA LYS A 164 -10.74 -0.84 5.11
C LYS A 164 -9.89 -0.89 6.38
N TYR A 165 -10.60 -1.04 7.48
CA TYR A 165 -10.28 -1.16 8.91
C TYR A 165 -10.64 0.04 9.74
#